data_b1712212039bba19f33dfab045583491
#
_entry.id   b1712212039bba19f33dfab045583491
#
_cell.length_a   1.000
_cell.length_b   1.000
_cell.length_c   1.000
_cell.angle_alpha   90.00
_cell.angle_beta   90.00
_cell.angle_gamma   90.00
#
_symmetry.space_group_name_H-M   'P 1'
#
loop_
_entity.id
_entity.type
_entity.pdbx_description
1 polymer ?
#
loop_
_entity_poly.entity_id
_entity_poly.type
_entity_poly.pdbx_seq_one_letter_code
_entity_poly.pdbx_strand_id
1 'polypeptide(L)' 'MEMKSIRLESINPEENRARFYVLYVTKTLWNTWALLRRWGQIGQEARGVRMDECATEEEALQRAAETIDLRMRHRYMVK' A
#
# COMPACT_ATOMS: atom_id res chain seq x y z
N MET A 1 -2.81 17.95 8.40
CA MET A 1 -2.30 16.58 8.54
C MET A 1 -1.90 16.04 7.19
N GLU A 2 -0.67 15.63 7.06
CA GLU A 2 -0.19 15.10 5.80
C GLU A 2 -0.47 13.61 5.70
N MET A 3 -0.98 13.21 4.54
CA MET A 3 -1.17 11.80 4.23
C MET A 3 -0.10 11.38 3.24
N LYS A 4 0.68 10.37 3.61
CA LYS A 4 1.73 9.84 2.75
C LYS A 4 1.20 8.62 2.02
N SER A 5 1.16 8.72 0.71
CA SER A 5 0.56 7.70 -0.13
C SER A 5 1.53 7.27 -1.22
N ILE A 6 1.54 5.97 -1.49
CA ILE A 6 2.34 5.39 -2.55
C ILE A 6 1.50 4.39 -3.33
N ARG A 7 1.62 4.43 -4.64
CA ARG A 7 0.96 3.47 -5.52
C ARG A 7 2.01 2.63 -6.25
N LEU A 8 1.79 1.33 -6.23
CA LEU A 8 2.62 0.38 -6.98
C LEU A 8 1.73 -0.30 -8.01
N GLU A 9 2.33 -0.65 -9.14
CA GLU A 9 1.60 -1.37 -10.18
C GLU A 9 2.44 -2.53 -10.70
N SER A 10 1.77 -3.61 -11.03
CA SER A 10 2.40 -4.77 -11.67
C SER A 10 1.65 -5.04 -12.97
N ILE A 11 2.32 -4.76 -14.08
CA ILE A 11 1.71 -4.88 -15.40
C ILE A 11 2.53 -5.86 -16.23
N ASN A 12 1.89 -6.89 -16.73
CA ASN A 12 2.50 -7.86 -17.64
C ASN A 12 1.45 -8.31 -18.64
N PRO A 13 1.43 -7.71 -19.86
CA PRO A 13 0.41 -8.04 -20.85
C PRO A 13 0.43 -9.50 -21.26
N GLU A 14 1.59 -10.14 -21.29
CA GLU A 14 1.70 -11.54 -21.68
C GLU A 14 1.00 -12.46 -20.70
N GLU A 15 0.96 -12.09 -19.42
CA GLU A 15 0.28 -12.85 -18.39
C GLU A 15 -1.10 -12.28 -18.08
N ASN A 16 -1.53 -11.31 -18.88
CA ASN A 16 -2.79 -10.62 -18.65
C ASN A 16 -2.88 -10.06 -17.22
N ARG A 17 -1.76 -9.49 -16.75
CA ARG A 17 -1.69 -8.95 -15.40
C ARG A 17 -1.72 -7.42 -15.45
N ALA A 18 -2.62 -6.85 -14.68
CA ALA A 18 -2.67 -5.40 -14.49
C ALA A 18 -3.22 -5.17 -13.08
N ARG A 19 -2.32 -5.09 -12.09
CA ARG A 19 -2.68 -5.01 -10.68
C ARG A 19 -2.13 -3.75 -10.05
N PHE A 20 -2.81 -3.26 -9.03
CA PHE A 20 -2.34 -2.13 -8.24
C PHE A 20 -2.23 -2.51 -6.77
N TYR A 21 -1.41 -1.77 -6.06
CA TYR A 21 -1.25 -1.89 -4.63
C TYR A 21 -0.99 -0.48 -4.09
N VAL A 22 -1.85 0.00 -3.21
CA VAL A 22 -1.75 1.34 -2.66
C VAL A 22 -1.55 1.25 -1.16
N LEU A 23 -0.58 2.01 -0.68
CA LEU A 23 -0.33 2.13 0.76
C LEU A 23 -0.40 3.59 1.14
N TYR A 24 -0.93 3.87 2.32
CA TYR A 24 -0.76 5.18 2.89
C TYR A 24 -0.77 5.11 4.41
N VAL A 25 -0.06 6.08 5.00
CA VAL A 25 0.08 6.19 6.43
C VAL A 25 -0.72 7.40 6.87
N THR A 26 -1.58 7.22 7.86
CA THR A 26 -2.44 8.29 8.37
C THR A 26 -2.59 8.19 9.87
N LYS A 27 -2.94 9.30 10.49
CA LYS A 27 -3.23 9.31 11.92
C LYS A 27 -4.69 8.92 12.13
N THR A 28 -4.94 8.11 13.15
CA THR A 28 -6.29 7.69 13.48
C THR A 28 -6.96 8.70 14.40
N LEU A 29 -8.26 8.50 14.62
CA LEU A 29 -9.02 9.34 15.55
C LEU A 29 -8.61 9.09 17.01
N TRP A 30 -7.93 7.98 17.28
CA TRP A 30 -7.52 7.63 18.65
C TRP A 30 -6.07 8.01 18.94
N ASN A 31 -5.53 8.94 18.15
CA ASN A 31 -4.17 9.44 18.33
C ASN A 31 -3.10 8.37 18.16
N THR A 32 -3.40 7.35 17.36
CA THR A 32 -2.44 6.34 16.91
C THR A 32 -2.21 6.52 15.42
N TRP A 33 -1.39 5.66 14.83
CA TRP A 33 -1.09 5.69 13.41
C TRP A 33 -1.58 4.43 12.74
N ALA A 34 -1.86 4.51 11.47
CA ALA A 34 -2.33 3.35 10.72
C ALA A 34 -1.64 3.29 9.37
N LEU A 35 -1.30 2.06 8.98
CA LEU A 35 -0.89 1.76 7.60
C LEU A 35 -2.10 1.14 6.93
N LEU A 36 -2.59 1.81 5.90
CA LEU A 36 -3.71 1.32 5.11
C LEU A 36 -3.18 0.76 3.80
N ARG A 37 -3.73 -0.38 3.41
CA ARG A 37 -3.33 -1.07 2.18
C ARG A 37 -4.57 -1.42 1.39
N ARG A 38 -4.52 -1.17 0.09
CA ARG A 38 -5.58 -1.53 -0.84
C ARG A 38 -4.95 -2.13 -2.08
N TRP A 39 -5.54 -3.18 -2.59
CA TRP A 39 -4.99 -3.84 -3.76
C TRP A 39 -6.12 -4.39 -4.63
N GLY A 40 -5.81 -4.63 -5.89
CA GLY A 40 -6.78 -5.15 -6.83
C GLY A 40 -6.29 -5.09 -8.26
N GLN A 41 -7.24 -5.11 -9.18
CA GLN A 41 -6.95 -5.00 -10.61
C GLN A 41 -7.14 -3.55 -11.04
N ILE A 42 -6.24 -3.07 -11.91
CA ILE A 42 -6.30 -1.71 -12.40
C ILE A 42 -7.62 -1.52 -13.17
N GLY A 43 -8.31 -0.43 -12.86
CA GLY A 43 -9.59 -0.12 -13.50
C GLY A 43 -10.80 -0.74 -12.81
N GLN A 44 -10.58 -1.48 -11.72
CA GLN A 44 -11.66 -2.09 -10.96
C GLN A 44 -11.57 -1.65 -9.50
N GLU A 45 -12.61 -1.93 -8.75
CA GLU A 45 -12.61 -1.64 -7.32
C GLU A 45 -11.59 -2.52 -6.61
N ALA A 46 -11.12 -2.04 -5.46
CA ALA A 46 -10.16 -2.80 -4.68
C ALA A 46 -10.75 -4.14 -4.26
N ARG A 47 -9.96 -5.20 -4.40
CA ARG A 47 -10.35 -6.54 -3.96
C ARG A 47 -10.13 -6.73 -2.48
N GLY A 48 -9.11 -6.09 -1.96
CA GLY A 48 -8.77 -6.21 -0.56
C GLY A 48 -8.35 -4.88 0.04
N VAL A 49 -8.67 -4.74 1.33
CA VAL A 49 -8.29 -3.57 2.12
C VAL A 49 -7.85 -4.09 3.46
N ARG A 50 -6.75 -3.55 3.97
CA ARG A 50 -6.27 -3.93 5.29
C ARG A 50 -5.74 -2.70 6.02
N MET A 51 -6.00 -2.63 7.31
CA MET A 51 -5.48 -1.56 8.16
C MET A 51 -4.68 -2.20 9.29
N ASP A 52 -3.44 -1.73 9.46
CA ASP A 52 -2.61 -2.12 10.59
C ASP A 52 -2.42 -0.89 11.46
N GLU A 53 -2.83 -0.99 12.72
CA GLU A 53 -2.66 0.11 13.67
C GLU A 53 -1.27 0.03 14.28
N CYS A 54 -0.61 1.20 14.39
CA CYS A 54 0.74 1.32 14.92
C CYS A 54 0.77 2.38 16.00
N ALA A 55 1.68 2.23 16.94
CA ALA A 55 1.81 3.20 18.04
C ALA A 55 2.39 4.53 17.59
N THR A 56 3.30 4.51 16.60
CA THR A 56 3.99 5.70 16.14
C THR A 56 3.99 5.78 14.62
N GLU A 57 4.21 7.00 14.11
CA GLU A 57 4.36 7.20 12.68
C GLU A 57 5.56 6.43 12.14
N GLU A 58 6.66 6.42 12.90
CA GLU A 58 7.87 5.71 12.47
C GLU A 58 7.60 4.23 12.24
N GLU A 59 6.85 3.61 13.14
CA GLU A 59 6.49 2.21 13.00
C GLU A 59 5.65 1.98 11.75
N ALA A 60 4.68 2.86 11.51
CA ALA A 60 3.83 2.75 10.33
C ALA A 60 4.64 2.92 9.04
N LEU A 61 5.55 3.89 9.02
CA LEU A 61 6.41 4.13 7.86
C LEU A 61 7.36 2.97 7.62
N GLN A 62 7.88 2.37 8.68
CA GLN A 62 8.76 1.21 8.54
C GLN A 62 8.00 0.03 7.96
N ARG A 63 6.79 -0.23 8.43
CA ARG A 63 5.96 -1.30 7.87
C ARG A 63 5.62 -1.04 6.41
N ALA A 64 5.37 0.21 6.07
CA ALA A 64 5.11 0.59 4.69
C ALA A 64 6.33 0.30 3.81
N ALA A 65 7.53 0.67 4.27
CA ALA A 65 8.76 0.43 3.53
C ALA A 65 9.00 -1.06 3.31
N GLU A 66 8.76 -1.87 4.32
CA GLU A 66 8.91 -3.32 4.21
C GLU A 66 7.91 -3.91 3.21
N THR A 67 6.69 -3.41 3.22
CA THR A 67 5.66 -3.86 2.29
C THR A 67 6.03 -3.49 0.86
N ILE A 68 6.51 -2.27 0.65
CA ILE A 68 6.94 -1.81 -0.67
C ILE A 68 8.07 -2.69 -1.19
N ASP A 69 9.06 -2.95 -0.36
CA ASP A 69 10.19 -3.79 -0.74
C ASP A 69 9.71 -5.20 -1.15
N LEU A 70 8.82 -5.77 -0.36
CA LEU A 70 8.28 -7.09 -0.67
C LEU A 70 7.52 -7.09 -2.00
N ARG A 71 6.70 -6.06 -2.24
CA ARG A 71 5.94 -5.97 -3.48
C ARG A 71 6.84 -5.76 -4.69
N MET A 72 7.91 -4.97 -4.54
CA MET A 72 8.87 -4.79 -5.63
C MET A 72 9.55 -6.10 -6.01
N ARG A 73 9.79 -6.96 -5.03
CA ARG A 73 10.31 -8.30 -5.31
C ARG A 73 9.31 -9.16 -6.07
N HIS A 74 8.02 -8.85 -5.97
CA HIS A 74 6.95 -9.57 -6.66
C HIS A 74 6.53 -8.85 -7.95
N ARG A 75 7.47 -8.10 -8.54
CA ARG A 75 7.31 -7.44 -9.84
C ARG A 75 6.33 -6.25 -9.82
N TYR A 76 6.13 -5.65 -8.67
CA TYR A 76 5.48 -4.36 -8.60
C TYR A 76 6.51 -3.25 -8.75
N MET A 77 6.11 -2.15 -9.35
CA MET A 77 6.96 -0.98 -9.51
C MET A 77 6.25 0.24 -8.94
N VAL A 78 7.03 1.13 -8.33
CA VAL A 78 6.49 2.38 -7.82
C VAL A 78 6.02 3.24 -9.00
N LYS A 79 4.82 3.74 -8.88
CA LYS A 79 4.20 4.54 -9.92
C LYS A 79 4.53 6.03 -9.76
#